data_dfd7e4013f1c6238d9538e4ab881e19a
#
_entry.id   dfd7e4013f1c6238d9538e4ab881e19a
#
_cell.length_a   1.000
_cell.length_b   1.000
_cell.length_c   1.000
_cell.angle_alpha   90.00
_cell.angle_beta   90.00
_cell.angle_gamma   90.00
#
_symmetry.space_group_name_H-M   'P 1'
#
loop_
_entity.id
_entity.type
_entity.pdbx_description
1 polymer ?
#
loop_
_entity_poly.entity_id
_entity_poly.type
_entity_poly.pdbx_seq_one_letter_code
_entity_poly.pdbx_strand_id
1 'polypeptide(L)'
;MKKIYLSLLGAMTALTVAAQQKLLSNYQVDPVTNEKEGQWDYTYENGKLTEEHSTYYYAEGNEESKMLYIYDDQGRLVREEEYEMRDGEYVMTYKMESEGQEWNEDGYPTTYIEYTEDKNNPGQLVKHWKFIVYRHDSWFYGWAAVDYDLYYPDNAGGWMFYAKCRSEYNSMGKMVKFCQEIHWEGNVYTTTSLYEWDDHGMKTKYTYTSDLSDNYEYTYENFYDAKGFLEKCNIYKDGQLSSIEYFFWDDATAIQGAKAADVTAPWYDLSGRRLSTPPTKGLYLHKGRKVFMK
;
A
#
# COMPACT_ATOMS: atom_id res chain seq x y z
N MET A 1 20.00 -19.31 -2.56
CA MET A 1 18.55 -19.23 -2.84
C MET A 1 18.11 -17.85 -2.38
N LYS A 2 17.84 -16.92 -3.30
CA LYS A 2 17.31 -15.59 -2.94
C LYS A 2 15.96 -15.83 -2.27
N LYS A 3 15.85 -15.53 -0.98
CA LYS A 3 14.57 -15.45 -0.29
C LYS A 3 13.82 -14.29 -0.92
N ILE A 4 12.76 -14.58 -1.64
CA ILE A 4 11.81 -13.55 -2.09
C ILE A 4 11.05 -13.16 -0.82
N TYR A 5 11.49 -12.09 -0.18
CA TYR A 5 10.70 -11.44 0.84
C TYR A 5 9.55 -10.72 0.11
N LEU A 6 8.39 -11.35 0.10
CA LEU A 6 7.16 -10.62 -0.15
C LEU A 6 7.09 -9.59 0.99
N SER A 7 7.41 -8.34 0.65
CA SER A 7 7.16 -7.24 1.55
C SER A 7 5.68 -7.28 1.90
N LEU A 8 5.38 -7.60 3.16
CA LEU A 8 4.03 -7.64 3.71
C LEU A 8 3.52 -6.22 3.93
N LEU A 9 3.61 -5.37 2.91
CA LEU A 9 2.94 -4.08 2.86
C LEU A 9 1.44 -4.28 2.62
N GLY A 10 0.79 -4.97 3.51
CA GLY A 10 -0.62 -5.26 3.39
C GLY A 10 -1.42 -4.92 4.63
N ALA A 11 -0.94 -4.00 5.47
CA ALA A 11 -1.57 -3.82 6.77
C ALA A 11 -2.00 -2.40 7.07
N MET A 12 -2.60 -1.67 6.10
CA MET A 12 -3.16 -0.38 6.49
C MET A 12 -4.41 -0.03 5.78
N THR A 13 -5.49 -0.13 6.50
CA THR A 13 -6.70 0.49 6.03
C THR A 13 -7.68 0.89 7.08
N ALA A 14 -8.43 1.84 6.61
CA ALA A 14 -9.74 2.26 7.06
C ALA A 14 -9.78 2.96 8.38
N LEU A 15 -9.39 4.21 8.35
CA LEU A 15 -10.00 5.19 9.23
C LEU A 15 -10.85 6.13 8.40
N THR A 16 -12.13 5.86 8.41
CA THR A 16 -13.14 6.83 8.02
C THR A 16 -13.01 8.07 8.89
N VAL A 17 -12.60 9.19 8.25
CA VAL A 17 -12.88 10.56 8.69
C VAL A 17 -12.37 10.94 10.10
N ALA A 18 -11.09 10.80 10.32
CA ALA A 18 -10.28 11.70 11.17
C ALA A 18 -8.99 11.91 10.42
N ALA A 19 -8.28 13.01 10.58
CA ALA A 19 -7.03 13.28 9.85
C ALA A 19 -6.23 11.98 9.71
N GLN A 20 -6.07 11.49 8.47
CA GLN A 20 -5.39 10.23 8.21
C GLN A 20 -4.01 10.31 8.83
N GLN A 21 -3.77 9.54 9.89
CA GLN A 21 -2.42 9.37 10.38
C GLN A 21 -1.62 8.68 9.29
N LYS A 22 -0.41 9.16 9.12
CA LYS A 22 0.52 8.62 8.15
C LYS A 22 1.47 7.67 8.87
N LEU A 23 1.69 6.51 8.30
CA LEU A 23 2.79 5.68 8.72
C LEU A 23 4.09 6.39 8.34
N LEU A 24 4.94 6.65 9.31
CA LEU A 24 6.25 7.28 9.07
C LEU A 24 7.32 6.24 8.79
N SER A 25 7.30 5.15 9.53
CA SER A 25 8.21 4.02 9.30
C SER A 25 7.67 2.75 9.94
N ASN A 26 8.19 1.61 9.51
CA ASN A 26 8.08 0.34 10.20
C ASN A 26 9.41 -0.42 10.06
N TYR A 27 9.66 -1.35 10.96
CA TYR A 27 10.78 -2.27 10.84
C TYR A 27 10.40 -3.67 11.32
N GLN A 28 11.08 -4.65 10.74
CA GLN A 28 10.93 -6.06 11.05
C GLN A 28 12.17 -6.59 11.76
N VAL A 29 11.97 -7.50 12.70
CA VAL A 29 13.05 -8.17 13.42
C VAL A 29 12.89 -9.68 13.36
N ASP A 30 14.03 -10.38 13.38
CA ASP A 30 14.08 -11.81 13.65
C ASP A 30 13.65 -12.09 15.10
N PRO A 31 12.69 -12.98 15.34
CA PRO A 31 12.15 -13.21 16.68
C PRO A 31 13.10 -13.93 17.65
N VAL A 32 14.18 -14.54 17.15
CA VAL A 32 15.17 -15.29 17.95
C VAL A 32 16.34 -14.42 18.33
N THR A 33 16.91 -13.70 17.34
CA THR A 33 18.10 -12.85 17.55
C THR A 33 17.73 -11.42 17.95
N ASN A 34 16.51 -11.00 17.69
CA ASN A 34 16.01 -9.61 17.83
C ASN A 34 16.81 -8.61 16.97
N GLU A 35 17.48 -9.09 15.91
CA GLU A 35 18.17 -8.26 14.95
C GLU A 35 17.19 -7.74 13.89
N LYS A 36 17.41 -6.54 13.39
CA LYS A 36 16.61 -5.98 12.29
C LYS A 36 16.87 -6.79 11.01
N GLU A 37 15.77 -7.18 10.35
CA GLU A 37 15.80 -7.82 9.03
C GLU A 37 15.43 -6.84 7.91
N GLY A 38 14.58 -5.84 8.21
CA GLY A 38 14.17 -4.82 7.26
C GLY A 38 13.63 -3.58 7.96
N GLN A 39 13.70 -2.46 7.26
CA GLN A 39 13.12 -1.18 7.66
C GLN A 39 12.55 -0.48 6.44
N TRP A 40 11.43 0.22 6.61
CA TRP A 40 10.77 1.02 5.59
C TRP A 40 10.45 2.39 6.18
N ASP A 41 10.81 3.43 5.46
CA ASP A 41 10.57 4.84 5.80
C ASP A 41 9.72 5.49 4.69
N TYR A 42 8.71 6.27 5.06
CA TYR A 42 7.71 6.81 4.15
C TYR A 42 7.72 8.33 4.12
N THR A 43 7.78 8.90 2.93
CA THR A 43 7.74 10.35 2.71
C THR A 43 6.42 10.76 2.06
N TYR A 44 5.82 11.83 2.57
CA TYR A 44 4.53 12.32 2.09
C TYR A 44 4.63 13.81 1.70
N GLU A 45 4.08 14.14 0.53
CA GLU A 45 3.88 15.50 0.10
C GLU A 45 2.39 15.77 -0.16
N ASN A 46 1.87 16.90 0.31
CA ASN A 46 0.46 17.28 0.16
C ASN A 46 -0.55 16.18 0.55
N GLY A 47 -0.19 15.36 1.54
CA GLY A 47 -1.03 14.26 2.02
C GLY A 47 -0.93 12.95 1.24
N LYS A 48 -0.11 12.89 0.21
CA LYS A 48 0.12 11.69 -0.62
C LYS A 48 1.49 11.10 -0.34
N LEU A 49 1.60 9.78 -0.36
CA LEU A 49 2.87 9.09 -0.33
C LEU A 49 3.63 9.40 -1.62
N THR A 50 4.85 9.89 -1.52
CA THR A 50 5.70 10.22 -2.67
C THR A 50 6.94 9.35 -2.75
N GLU A 51 7.41 8.83 -1.62
CA GLU A 51 8.57 7.96 -1.58
C GLU A 51 8.44 6.94 -0.45
N GLU A 52 8.86 5.73 -0.71
CA GLU A 52 9.16 4.69 0.27
C GLU A 52 10.63 4.34 0.13
N HIS A 53 11.38 4.37 1.22
CA HIS A 53 12.77 3.93 1.29
C HIS A 53 12.86 2.65 2.10
N SER A 54 13.45 1.59 1.52
CA SER A 54 13.57 0.27 2.13
C SER A 54 15.05 -0.06 2.36
N THR A 55 15.34 -0.62 3.52
CA THR A 55 16.65 -1.17 3.85
C THR A 55 16.49 -2.60 4.35
N TYR A 56 17.13 -3.55 3.71
CA TYR A 56 17.22 -4.94 4.17
C TYR A 56 18.59 -5.20 4.75
N TYR A 57 18.63 -5.85 5.91
CA TYR A 57 19.84 -6.09 6.68
C TYR A 57 20.29 -7.57 6.51
N TYR A 58 21.45 -7.79 5.91
CA TYR A 58 22.03 -9.10 5.72
C TYR A 58 23.44 -9.16 6.30
N ALA A 59 23.92 -10.38 6.57
CA ALA A 59 25.27 -10.59 7.10
C ALA A 59 26.37 -10.10 6.13
N GLU A 60 26.11 -10.14 4.83
CA GLU A 60 27.04 -9.72 3.78
C GLU A 60 26.99 -8.21 3.48
N GLY A 61 26.04 -7.48 4.05
CA GLY A 61 25.83 -6.04 3.82
C GLY A 61 24.34 -5.71 3.62
N ASN A 62 24.02 -4.43 3.69
CA ASN A 62 22.66 -3.97 3.51
C ASN A 62 22.31 -3.84 2.03
N GLU A 63 21.06 -4.17 1.69
CA GLU A 63 20.44 -3.82 0.40
C GLU A 63 19.48 -2.65 0.62
N GLU A 64 19.62 -1.61 -0.18
CA GLU A 64 18.76 -0.42 -0.10
C GLU A 64 18.00 -0.26 -1.42
N SER A 65 16.72 0.06 -1.30
CA SER A 65 15.88 0.44 -2.45
C SER A 65 14.98 1.62 -2.10
N LYS A 66 14.46 2.27 -3.12
CA LYS A 66 13.42 3.28 -2.98
C LYS A 66 12.36 3.13 -4.06
N MET A 67 11.11 3.34 -3.67
CA MET A 67 9.96 3.43 -4.58
C MET A 67 9.49 4.89 -4.63
N LEU A 68 9.35 5.43 -5.83
CA LEU A 68 8.79 6.77 -6.07
C LEU A 68 7.37 6.65 -6.64
N TYR A 69 6.46 7.45 -6.09
CA TYR A 69 5.07 7.55 -6.52
C TYR A 69 4.84 8.91 -7.19
N ILE A 70 4.60 8.91 -8.50
CA ILE A 70 4.56 10.12 -9.33
C ILE A 70 3.11 10.43 -9.71
N TYR A 71 2.69 11.63 -9.37
CA TYR A 71 1.31 12.12 -9.57
C TYR A 71 1.26 13.21 -10.63
N ASP A 72 0.15 13.25 -11.38
CA ASP A 72 -0.13 14.35 -12.30
C ASP A 72 -0.66 15.61 -11.58
N ASP A 73 -0.89 16.68 -12.33
CA ASP A 73 -1.42 17.96 -11.82
C ASP A 73 -2.82 17.83 -11.20
N GLN A 74 -3.56 16.77 -11.52
CA GLN A 74 -4.87 16.46 -10.93
C GLN A 74 -4.73 15.59 -9.68
N GLY A 75 -3.50 15.19 -9.37
CA GLY A 75 -3.16 14.37 -8.22
C GLY A 75 -3.49 12.89 -8.40
N ARG A 76 -3.56 12.38 -9.62
CA ARG A 76 -3.71 10.96 -9.92
C ARG A 76 -2.32 10.33 -10.05
N LEU A 77 -2.16 9.13 -9.50
CA LEU A 77 -0.92 8.38 -9.64
C LEU A 77 -0.74 7.94 -11.10
N VAL A 78 0.31 8.39 -11.75
CA VAL A 78 0.58 8.12 -13.17
C VAL A 78 1.75 7.17 -13.39
N ARG A 79 2.64 7.06 -12.40
CA ARG A 79 3.82 6.20 -12.50
C ARG A 79 4.38 5.85 -11.13
N GLU A 80 4.91 4.64 -11.04
CA GLU A 80 5.75 4.15 -9.94
C GLU A 80 7.12 3.78 -10.48
N GLU A 81 8.17 4.06 -9.72
CA GLU A 81 9.55 3.77 -10.11
C GLU A 81 10.30 3.20 -8.91
N GLU A 82 10.92 2.02 -9.08
CA GLU A 82 11.80 1.45 -8.06
C GLU A 82 13.26 1.58 -8.48
N TYR A 83 14.07 1.92 -7.50
CA TYR A 83 15.52 2.06 -7.66
C TYR A 83 16.21 1.23 -6.58
N GLU A 84 17.20 0.44 -6.98
CA GLU A 84 18.10 -0.28 -6.08
C GLU A 84 19.44 0.45 -5.96
N MET A 85 20.02 0.43 -4.77
CA MET A 85 21.39 0.93 -4.54
C MET A 85 22.41 -0.08 -5.06
N ARG A 86 23.20 0.32 -6.05
CA ARG A 86 24.26 -0.49 -6.64
C ARG A 86 25.53 0.34 -6.77
N ASP A 87 26.62 -0.11 -6.18
CA ASP A 87 27.93 0.57 -6.22
C ASP A 87 27.89 2.06 -5.80
N GLY A 88 26.98 2.40 -4.86
CA GLY A 88 26.81 3.76 -4.34
C GLY A 88 25.90 4.68 -5.17
N GLU A 89 25.24 4.16 -6.21
CA GLU A 89 24.28 4.89 -7.03
C GLU A 89 22.92 4.19 -7.10
N TYR A 90 21.85 4.94 -7.17
CA TYR A 90 20.51 4.39 -7.38
C TYR A 90 20.26 4.10 -8.86
N VAL A 91 20.03 2.81 -9.19
CA VAL A 91 19.73 2.33 -10.54
C VAL A 91 18.27 1.93 -10.62
N MET A 92 17.54 2.43 -11.62
CA MET A 92 16.13 2.05 -11.83
C MET A 92 16.03 0.60 -12.26
N THR A 93 15.32 -0.22 -11.48
CA THR A 93 15.14 -1.66 -11.73
C THR A 93 13.71 -2.02 -12.13
N TYR A 94 12.78 -1.14 -11.81
CA TYR A 94 11.35 -1.34 -12.07
C TYR A 94 10.67 -0.01 -12.38
N LYS A 95 9.67 -0.07 -13.24
CA LYS A 95 8.76 1.04 -13.53
C LYS A 95 7.38 0.49 -13.86
N MET A 96 6.35 1.12 -13.34
CA MET A 96 4.97 0.92 -13.78
C MET A 96 4.37 2.26 -14.20
N GLU A 97 3.75 2.31 -15.38
CA GLU A 97 3.15 3.55 -15.90
C GLU A 97 1.81 3.29 -16.57
N SER A 98 0.91 4.28 -16.52
CA SER A 98 -0.37 4.20 -17.20
C SER A 98 -0.17 4.17 -18.72
N GLU A 99 -0.88 3.26 -19.41
CA GLU A 99 -0.97 3.23 -20.85
C GLU A 99 -2.24 3.97 -21.31
N GLY A 100 -2.07 5.12 -21.96
CA GLY A 100 -3.18 5.94 -22.44
C GLY A 100 -3.71 6.93 -21.40
N GLN A 101 -4.92 7.46 -21.68
CA GLN A 101 -5.58 8.49 -20.85
C GLN A 101 -6.94 8.03 -20.31
N GLU A 102 -7.13 6.73 -20.19
CA GLU A 102 -8.37 6.17 -19.68
C GLU A 102 -8.24 5.95 -18.18
N TRP A 103 -9.15 6.58 -17.42
CA TRP A 103 -9.20 6.55 -15.96
C TRP A 103 -10.59 6.12 -15.52
N ASN A 104 -10.66 5.34 -14.44
CA ASN A 104 -11.93 5.03 -13.82
C ASN A 104 -12.48 6.22 -13.00
N GLU A 105 -13.66 6.07 -12.44
CA GLU A 105 -14.33 7.12 -11.65
C GLU A 105 -13.55 7.54 -10.40
N ASP A 106 -12.71 6.65 -9.87
CA ASP A 106 -11.88 6.90 -8.68
C ASP A 106 -10.53 7.54 -9.03
N GLY A 107 -10.24 7.80 -10.32
CA GLY A 107 -9.01 8.42 -10.77
C GLY A 107 -7.82 7.47 -10.88
N TYR A 108 -8.05 6.17 -11.04
CA TYR A 108 -7.02 5.17 -11.34
C TYR A 108 -7.00 4.80 -12.82
N PRO A 109 -5.83 4.48 -13.40
CA PRO A 109 -5.73 4.09 -14.80
C PRO A 109 -6.38 2.72 -15.03
N THR A 110 -7.08 2.56 -16.16
CA THR A 110 -7.69 1.28 -16.55
C THR A 110 -6.71 0.34 -17.24
N THR A 111 -5.58 0.86 -17.69
CA THR A 111 -4.50 0.07 -18.31
C THR A 111 -3.16 0.62 -17.91
N TYR A 112 -2.23 -0.27 -17.54
CA TYR A 112 -0.85 0.12 -17.30
C TYR A 112 0.13 -0.98 -17.71
N ILE A 113 1.38 -0.56 -17.91
CA ILE A 113 2.49 -1.44 -18.30
C ILE A 113 3.55 -1.41 -17.21
N GLU A 114 3.96 -2.59 -16.83
CA GLU A 114 5.11 -2.85 -15.98
C GLU A 114 6.34 -3.08 -16.83
N TYR A 115 7.44 -2.50 -16.39
CA TYR A 115 8.76 -2.70 -16.95
C TYR A 115 9.68 -3.19 -15.85
N THR A 116 10.50 -4.18 -16.16
CA THR A 116 11.53 -4.69 -15.25
C THR A 116 12.89 -4.64 -15.94
N GLU A 117 13.94 -4.72 -15.14
CA GLU A 117 15.31 -4.75 -15.67
C GLU A 117 15.53 -5.99 -16.53
N ASP A 118 16.13 -5.80 -17.70
CA ASP A 118 16.56 -6.90 -18.56
C ASP A 118 17.72 -7.66 -17.91
N LYS A 119 17.51 -8.95 -17.65
CA LYS A 119 18.51 -9.84 -17.04
C LYS A 119 19.80 -9.95 -17.84
N ASN A 120 19.74 -9.69 -19.14
CA ASN A 120 20.89 -9.76 -20.05
C ASN A 120 21.58 -8.40 -20.23
N ASN A 121 20.89 -7.30 -19.91
CA ASN A 121 21.39 -5.93 -20.07
C ASN A 121 21.05 -5.11 -18.81
N PRO A 122 21.81 -5.24 -17.72
CA PRO A 122 21.57 -4.51 -16.48
C PRO A 122 21.49 -2.99 -16.71
N GLY A 123 20.52 -2.34 -16.06
CA GLY A 123 20.21 -0.92 -16.23
C GLY A 123 19.27 -0.60 -17.39
N GLN A 124 18.90 -1.59 -18.21
CA GLN A 124 17.90 -1.41 -19.27
C GLN A 124 16.55 -2.02 -18.84
N LEU A 125 15.48 -1.21 -18.89
CA LEU A 125 14.13 -1.69 -18.62
C LEU A 125 13.49 -2.27 -19.89
N VAL A 126 12.82 -3.40 -19.75
CA VAL A 126 12.03 -4.06 -20.79
C VAL A 126 10.59 -4.24 -20.32
N LYS A 127 9.63 -4.22 -21.25
CA LYS A 127 8.22 -4.51 -20.97
C LYS A 127 8.11 -5.90 -20.39
N HIS A 128 7.42 -6.03 -19.25
CA HIS A 128 7.22 -7.28 -18.55
C HIS A 128 5.76 -7.71 -18.53
N TRP A 129 4.88 -6.86 -18.00
CA TRP A 129 3.45 -7.13 -17.94
C TRP A 129 2.62 -5.96 -18.46
N LYS A 130 1.42 -6.29 -18.97
CA LYS A 130 0.34 -5.34 -19.21
C LYS A 130 -0.88 -5.77 -18.42
N PHE A 131 -1.48 -4.82 -17.73
CA PHE A 131 -2.67 -5.00 -16.93
C PHE A 131 -3.85 -4.27 -17.58
N ILE A 132 -4.97 -4.97 -17.76
CA ILE A 132 -6.27 -4.36 -18.05
C ILE A 132 -7.09 -4.48 -16.78
N VAL A 133 -7.36 -3.35 -16.14
CA VAL A 133 -7.89 -3.31 -14.77
C VAL A 133 -9.36 -2.94 -14.79
N TYR A 134 -10.16 -3.74 -14.11
CA TYR A 134 -11.60 -3.56 -13.95
C TYR A 134 -11.96 -2.97 -12.58
N ARG A 135 -11.09 -3.19 -11.58
CA ARG A 135 -11.30 -2.69 -10.22
C ARG A 135 -9.96 -2.40 -9.55
N HIS A 136 -9.92 -1.26 -8.85
CA HIS A 136 -8.85 -0.91 -7.93
C HIS A 136 -9.35 -1.01 -6.49
N ASP A 137 -8.42 -1.26 -5.57
CA ASP A 137 -8.68 -1.17 -4.14
C ASP A 137 -7.88 0.01 -3.58
N SER A 138 -8.53 0.87 -2.82
CA SER A 138 -7.90 2.03 -2.18
C SER A 138 -7.01 1.67 -0.98
N TRP A 139 -6.78 0.38 -0.77
CA TRP A 139 -6.09 -0.17 0.40
C TRP A 139 -4.58 -0.11 0.30
N PHE A 140 -4.05 0.08 -0.90
CA PHE A 140 -2.63 0.12 -1.13
C PHE A 140 -2.22 1.55 -1.48
N TYR A 141 -1.08 1.96 -0.99
CA TYR A 141 -0.34 3.03 -1.62
C TYR A 141 0.13 2.48 -2.97
N GLY A 142 -0.15 3.17 -4.04
CA GLY A 142 0.21 2.70 -5.37
C GLY A 142 -0.96 2.15 -6.20
N TRP A 143 -0.65 1.42 -7.24
CA TRP A 143 -1.62 0.87 -8.19
C TRP A 143 -2.15 -0.49 -7.73
N ALA A 144 -3.14 -0.46 -6.88
CA ALA A 144 -3.76 -1.67 -6.37
C ALA A 144 -4.83 -2.20 -7.32
N ALA A 145 -4.40 -2.80 -8.42
CA ALA A 145 -5.30 -3.58 -9.25
C ALA A 145 -5.70 -4.87 -8.51
N VAL A 146 -6.99 -5.09 -8.36
CA VAL A 146 -7.53 -6.28 -7.66
C VAL A 146 -8.38 -7.16 -8.54
N ASP A 147 -9.06 -6.59 -9.54
CA ASP A 147 -9.71 -7.33 -10.62
C ASP A 147 -9.09 -6.88 -11.93
N TYR A 148 -8.34 -7.76 -12.58
CA TYR A 148 -7.62 -7.44 -13.81
C TYR A 148 -7.37 -8.68 -14.66
N ASP A 149 -7.07 -8.44 -15.93
CA ASP A 149 -6.48 -9.41 -16.83
C ASP A 149 -5.03 -9.05 -17.08
N LEU A 150 -4.16 -10.06 -17.06
CA LEU A 150 -2.71 -9.92 -17.18
C LEU A 150 -2.23 -10.47 -18.52
N TYR A 151 -1.33 -9.73 -19.16
CA TYR A 151 -0.75 -10.09 -20.45
C TYR A 151 0.77 -9.99 -20.37
N TYR A 152 1.47 -10.86 -21.09
CA TYR A 152 2.91 -10.76 -21.28
C TYR A 152 3.26 -10.40 -22.74
N PRO A 153 4.42 -9.78 -23.02
CA PRO A 153 4.81 -9.39 -24.37
C PRO A 153 5.09 -10.63 -25.23
N ASP A 154 4.59 -10.63 -26.45
CA ASP A 154 4.95 -11.64 -27.45
C ASP A 154 6.22 -11.25 -28.23
N ASN A 155 6.77 -12.21 -28.98
CA ASN A 155 7.96 -11.99 -29.79
C ASN A 155 7.75 -11.04 -31.01
N ALA A 156 6.49 -10.71 -31.33
CA ALA A 156 6.11 -9.82 -32.42
C ALA A 156 5.87 -8.37 -31.96
N GLY A 157 6.04 -8.09 -30.66
CA GLY A 157 5.79 -6.80 -30.02
C GLY A 157 4.33 -6.56 -29.64
N GLY A 158 3.49 -7.59 -29.70
CA GLY A 158 2.13 -7.60 -29.18
C GLY A 158 2.05 -8.09 -27.73
N TRP A 159 0.85 -8.50 -27.33
CA TRP A 159 0.56 -8.96 -25.99
C TRP A 159 -0.23 -10.28 -26.02
N MET A 160 0.19 -11.26 -25.24
CA MET A 160 -0.51 -12.53 -25.07
C MET A 160 -1.15 -12.62 -23.69
N PHE A 161 -2.41 -13.06 -23.64
CA PHE A 161 -3.12 -13.26 -22.39
C PHE A 161 -2.41 -14.31 -21.54
N TYR A 162 -2.27 -14.01 -20.24
CA TYR A 162 -1.61 -14.87 -19.28
C TYR A 162 -2.50 -15.28 -18.12
N ALA A 163 -3.17 -14.32 -17.47
CA ALA A 163 -3.98 -14.66 -16.30
C ALA A 163 -5.19 -13.74 -16.15
N LYS A 164 -6.19 -14.30 -15.50
CA LYS A 164 -7.38 -13.60 -15.03
C LYS A 164 -7.37 -13.54 -13.51
N CYS A 165 -7.41 -12.34 -12.96
CA CYS A 165 -7.34 -12.10 -11.51
C CYS A 165 -8.64 -11.48 -11.01
N ARG A 166 -9.23 -12.05 -9.97
CA ARG A 166 -10.53 -11.65 -9.42
C ARG A 166 -10.53 -11.71 -7.90
N SER A 167 -11.27 -10.79 -7.30
CA SER A 167 -11.35 -10.60 -5.85
C SER A 167 -12.78 -10.70 -5.33
N GLU A 168 -12.91 -11.21 -4.12
CA GLU A 168 -14.16 -11.21 -3.36
C GLU A 168 -13.99 -10.36 -2.09
N TYR A 169 -15.07 -9.65 -1.68
CA TYR A 169 -15.05 -8.73 -0.57
C TYR A 169 -16.15 -9.06 0.44
N ASN A 170 -15.88 -8.80 1.72
CA ASN A 170 -16.89 -8.88 2.76
C ASN A 170 -17.76 -7.61 2.82
N SER A 171 -18.76 -7.61 3.74
CA SER A 171 -19.66 -6.47 3.94
C SER A 171 -18.97 -5.20 4.45
N MET A 172 -17.75 -5.31 4.98
CA MET A 172 -16.93 -4.18 5.43
C MET A 172 -16.04 -3.60 4.30
N GLY A 173 -16.17 -4.12 3.08
CA GLY A 173 -15.34 -3.71 1.95
C GLY A 173 -13.92 -4.27 2.00
N LYS A 174 -13.63 -5.28 2.83
CA LYS A 174 -12.31 -5.91 2.94
C LYS A 174 -12.21 -7.11 1.99
N MET A 175 -11.13 -7.20 1.21
CA MET A 175 -10.88 -8.35 0.35
C MET A 175 -10.72 -9.61 1.19
N VAL A 176 -11.55 -10.62 0.95
CA VAL A 176 -11.50 -11.90 1.65
C VAL A 176 -10.93 -13.02 0.80
N LYS A 177 -10.92 -12.82 -0.53
CA LYS A 177 -10.36 -13.79 -1.45
C LYS A 177 -9.80 -13.08 -2.69
N PHE A 178 -8.67 -13.56 -3.15
CA PHE A 178 -8.10 -13.23 -4.45
C PHE A 178 -7.81 -14.54 -5.19
N CYS A 179 -8.29 -14.66 -6.41
CA CYS A 179 -8.09 -15.83 -7.25
C CYS A 179 -7.42 -15.43 -8.55
N GLN A 180 -6.38 -16.16 -8.93
CA GLN A 180 -5.69 -16.00 -10.19
C GLN A 180 -5.81 -17.31 -11.00
N GLU A 181 -6.37 -17.21 -12.19
CA GLU A 181 -6.44 -18.27 -13.18
C GLU A 181 -5.38 -18.03 -14.24
N ILE A 182 -4.32 -18.83 -14.22
CA ILE A 182 -3.11 -18.68 -15.04
C ILE A 182 -3.22 -19.64 -16.25
N HIS A 183 -3.09 -19.09 -17.45
CA HIS A 183 -3.08 -19.83 -18.71
C HIS A 183 -1.64 -19.97 -19.23
N TRP A 184 -1.07 -21.16 -19.13
CA TRP A 184 0.31 -21.40 -19.54
C TRP A 184 0.43 -22.73 -20.31
N GLU A 185 0.99 -22.67 -21.52
CA GLU A 185 1.24 -23.85 -22.40
C GLU A 185 0.00 -24.75 -22.59
N GLY A 186 -1.18 -24.12 -22.73
CA GLY A 186 -2.44 -24.83 -22.94
C GLY A 186 -3.04 -25.45 -21.67
N ASN A 187 -2.42 -25.28 -20.51
CA ASN A 187 -2.96 -25.66 -19.20
C ASN A 187 -3.51 -24.44 -18.47
N VAL A 188 -4.40 -24.71 -17.52
CA VAL A 188 -4.94 -23.71 -16.60
C VAL A 188 -4.56 -24.09 -15.18
N TYR A 189 -3.94 -23.17 -14.49
CA TYR A 189 -3.53 -23.32 -13.10
C TYR A 189 -4.25 -22.28 -12.24
N THR A 190 -4.57 -22.64 -11.02
CA THR A 190 -5.26 -21.73 -10.11
C THR A 190 -4.40 -21.45 -8.89
N THR A 191 -4.33 -20.18 -8.52
CA THR A 191 -3.84 -19.76 -7.21
C THR A 191 -4.96 -19.05 -6.46
N THR A 192 -5.04 -19.27 -5.16
CA THR A 192 -6.06 -18.63 -4.31
C THR A 192 -5.40 -18.11 -3.03
N SER A 193 -5.65 -16.84 -2.75
CA SER A 193 -5.30 -16.17 -1.50
C SER A 193 -6.56 -15.89 -0.70
N LEU A 194 -6.61 -16.31 0.55
CA LEU A 194 -7.71 -16.03 1.48
C LEU A 194 -7.21 -15.13 2.60
N TYR A 195 -8.06 -14.18 3.02
CA TYR A 195 -7.73 -13.17 4.03
C TYR A 195 -8.79 -13.12 5.12
N GLU A 196 -8.36 -13.05 6.36
CA GLU A 196 -9.21 -12.73 7.51
C GLU A 196 -8.73 -11.42 8.15
N TRP A 197 -9.67 -10.68 8.78
CA TRP A 197 -9.45 -9.34 9.27
C TRP A 197 -10.06 -9.18 10.65
N ASP A 198 -9.42 -8.40 11.52
CA ASP A 198 -9.97 -7.99 12.80
C ASP A 198 -10.91 -6.78 12.67
N ASP A 199 -11.49 -6.36 13.81
CA ASP A 199 -12.41 -5.22 13.87
C ASP A 199 -11.74 -3.87 13.59
N HIS A 200 -10.39 -3.79 13.68
CA HIS A 200 -9.61 -2.62 13.27
C HIS A 200 -9.30 -2.62 11.77
N GLY A 201 -9.66 -3.69 11.07
CA GLY A 201 -9.40 -3.87 9.64
C GLY A 201 -7.97 -4.30 9.34
N MET A 202 -7.26 -4.83 10.33
CA MET A 202 -5.93 -5.41 10.16
C MET A 202 -6.03 -6.90 9.87
N LYS A 203 -5.11 -7.40 9.06
CA LYS A 203 -5.05 -8.80 8.68
C LYS A 203 -4.74 -9.67 9.89
N THR A 204 -5.55 -10.72 10.09
CA THR A 204 -5.32 -11.74 11.13
C THR A 204 -4.90 -13.07 10.56
N LYS A 205 -5.25 -13.33 9.28
CA LYS A 205 -4.86 -14.56 8.61
C LYS A 205 -4.70 -14.35 7.10
N TYR A 206 -3.74 -15.06 6.52
CA TYR A 206 -3.52 -15.18 5.10
C TYR A 206 -3.22 -16.62 4.75
N THR A 207 -4.00 -17.22 3.85
CA THR A 207 -3.79 -18.58 3.36
C THR A 207 -3.58 -18.54 1.85
N TYR A 208 -2.51 -19.13 1.39
CA TYR A 208 -2.20 -19.27 -0.03
C TYR A 208 -2.29 -20.74 -0.45
N THR A 209 -3.02 -21.00 -1.53
CA THR A 209 -3.09 -22.32 -2.18
C THR A 209 -2.79 -22.18 -3.66
N SER A 210 -2.08 -23.15 -4.24
CA SER A 210 -1.61 -23.09 -5.61
C SER A 210 -1.48 -24.47 -6.24
N ASP A 211 -1.81 -24.56 -7.52
CA ASP A 211 -1.51 -25.73 -8.36
C ASP A 211 -0.03 -25.74 -8.81
N LEU A 212 0.70 -24.64 -8.62
CA LEU A 212 2.05 -24.41 -9.13
C LEU A 212 3.16 -24.44 -8.07
N SER A 213 2.80 -24.27 -6.80
CA SER A 213 3.76 -24.13 -5.70
C SER A 213 3.20 -24.68 -4.39
N ASP A 214 4.05 -24.73 -3.37
CA ASP A 214 3.64 -25.12 -2.02
C ASP A 214 2.59 -24.17 -1.44
N ASN A 215 1.63 -24.72 -0.73
CA ASN A 215 0.66 -23.99 0.04
C ASN A 215 1.30 -23.52 1.35
N TYR A 216 0.87 -22.35 1.86
CA TYR A 216 1.32 -21.83 3.13
C TYR A 216 0.27 -20.97 3.81
N GLU A 217 0.44 -20.78 5.11
CA GLU A 217 -0.42 -19.97 5.93
C GLU A 217 0.39 -19.00 6.79
N TYR A 218 -0.09 -17.75 6.85
CA TYR A 218 0.37 -16.77 7.81
C TYR A 218 -0.76 -16.40 8.77
N THR A 219 -0.43 -16.27 10.05
CA THR A 219 -1.32 -15.68 11.05
C THR A 219 -0.64 -14.48 11.69
N TYR A 220 -1.45 -13.49 12.06
CA TYR A 220 -0.99 -12.20 12.54
C TYR A 220 -1.62 -11.92 13.90
N GLU A 221 -0.79 -11.66 14.90
CA GLU A 221 -1.21 -11.22 16.23
C GLU A 221 -0.93 -9.72 16.34
N ASN A 222 -2.00 -8.92 16.23
CA ASN A 222 -1.95 -7.48 16.17
C ASN A 222 -2.05 -6.85 17.56
N PHE A 223 -1.18 -5.89 17.88
CA PHE A 223 -1.17 -5.13 19.12
C PHE A 223 -1.37 -3.66 18.82
N TYR A 224 -2.31 -3.04 19.52
CA TYR A 224 -2.71 -1.66 19.27
C TYR A 224 -2.38 -0.78 20.45
N ASP A 225 -2.01 0.48 20.18
CA ASP A 225 -1.86 1.49 21.19
C ASP A 225 -3.22 1.91 21.78
N ALA A 226 -3.20 2.78 22.80
CA ALA A 226 -4.42 3.27 23.46
C ALA A 226 -5.31 4.13 22.52
N LYS A 227 -4.81 4.54 21.35
CA LYS A 227 -5.55 5.30 20.33
C LYS A 227 -6.13 4.38 19.26
N GLY A 228 -5.81 3.07 19.28
CA GLY A 228 -6.25 2.07 18.31
C GLY A 228 -5.35 1.95 17.06
N PHE A 229 -4.11 2.47 17.09
CA PHE A 229 -3.16 2.30 16.02
C PHE A 229 -2.32 1.05 16.22
N LEU A 230 -2.05 0.34 15.13
CA LEU A 230 -1.18 -0.83 15.18
C LEU A 230 0.23 -0.40 15.59
N GLU A 231 0.70 -0.90 16.73
CA GLU A 231 2.02 -0.62 17.28
C GLU A 231 3.00 -1.76 16.97
N LYS A 232 2.48 -2.98 16.98
CA LYS A 232 3.27 -4.19 16.79
C LYS A 232 2.44 -5.30 16.15
N CYS A 233 3.05 -6.14 15.33
CA CYS A 233 2.47 -7.37 14.82
C CYS A 233 3.45 -8.54 14.96
N ASN A 234 3.02 -9.64 15.57
CA ASN A 234 3.73 -10.91 15.51
C ASN A 234 3.23 -11.69 14.31
N ILE A 235 4.13 -12.15 13.46
CA ILE A 235 3.82 -12.85 12.22
C ILE A 235 4.27 -14.30 12.34
N TYR A 236 3.31 -15.21 12.19
CA TYR A 236 3.56 -16.65 12.24
C TYR A 236 3.40 -17.24 10.84
N LYS A 237 4.34 -18.08 10.42
CA LYS A 237 4.25 -18.88 9.22
C LYS A 237 4.06 -20.33 9.60
N ASP A 238 2.99 -20.96 9.13
CA ASP A 238 2.63 -22.35 9.43
C ASP A 238 2.69 -22.66 10.95
N GLY A 239 2.22 -21.71 11.76
CA GLY A 239 2.16 -21.77 13.22
C GLY A 239 3.46 -21.49 13.96
N GLN A 240 4.56 -21.19 13.27
CA GLN A 240 5.84 -20.81 13.88
C GLN A 240 6.07 -19.30 13.77
N LEU A 241 6.48 -18.64 14.87
CA LEU A 241 6.81 -17.22 14.85
C LEU A 241 7.95 -16.98 13.86
N SER A 242 7.65 -16.23 12.81
CA SER A 242 8.55 -15.97 11.67
C SER A 242 9.23 -14.61 11.80
N SER A 243 8.47 -13.58 12.22
CA SER A 243 8.99 -12.23 12.38
C SER A 243 8.12 -11.39 13.30
N ILE A 244 8.66 -10.28 13.74
CA ILE A 244 7.95 -9.27 14.54
C ILE A 244 8.11 -7.94 13.82
N GLU A 245 6.99 -7.23 13.60
CA GLU A 245 6.96 -5.95 12.93
C GLU A 245 6.51 -4.85 13.90
N TYR A 246 7.17 -3.67 13.87
CA TYR A 246 6.88 -2.49 14.67
C TYR A 246 6.55 -1.31 13.77
N PHE A 247 5.54 -0.51 14.14
CA PHE A 247 4.97 0.57 13.35
C PHE A 247 5.08 1.90 14.06
N PHE A 248 5.45 2.96 13.34
CA PHE A 248 5.59 4.32 13.85
C PHE A 248 4.73 5.27 13.02
N TRP A 249 3.81 5.90 13.69
CA TRP A 249 2.84 6.80 13.09
C TRP A 249 3.19 8.25 13.37
N ASP A 250 2.78 9.16 12.47
CA ASP A 250 2.88 10.56 12.79
C ASP A 250 1.89 10.89 13.93
N ASP A 251 2.36 11.70 14.88
CA ASP A 251 1.51 12.23 15.94
C ASP A 251 0.60 13.38 15.47
N ALA A 252 0.40 13.54 14.17
CA ALA A 252 -0.39 14.64 13.60
C ALA A 252 -1.86 14.63 13.99
N THR A 253 -2.31 13.61 14.72
CA THR A 253 -3.55 13.65 15.50
C THR A 253 -3.37 14.15 16.94
N ALA A 254 -2.17 14.34 17.44
CA ALA A 254 -2.04 15.41 18.38
C ALA A 254 -2.57 16.62 17.59
N ILE A 255 -3.83 16.99 17.78
CA ILE A 255 -4.34 18.33 17.54
C ILE A 255 -3.18 19.19 17.99
N GLN A 256 -2.39 19.73 17.04
CA GLN A 256 -1.30 20.67 17.38
C GLN A 256 -1.97 21.60 18.33
N GLY A 257 -1.64 21.42 19.64
CA GLY A 257 -2.52 21.84 20.72
C GLY A 257 -2.93 23.22 20.40
N ALA A 258 -4.18 23.47 20.26
CA ALA A 258 -4.78 24.53 19.47
C ALA A 258 -3.88 25.74 19.58
N LYS A 259 -3.05 25.98 18.56
CA LYS A 259 -2.25 27.22 18.49
C LYS A 259 -3.27 28.26 18.71
N ALA A 260 -3.27 28.87 19.90
CA ALA A 260 -4.30 29.66 20.56
C ALA A 260 -5.27 30.20 19.51
N ALA A 261 -6.42 29.58 19.38
CA ALA A 261 -7.28 29.58 18.20
C ALA A 261 -7.20 30.99 17.65
N ASP A 262 -6.75 31.12 16.39
CA ASP A 262 -6.69 32.46 15.78
C ASP A 262 -8.13 33.00 15.87
N VAL A 263 -8.37 33.69 16.99
CA VAL A 263 -9.70 34.19 17.41
C VAL A 263 -10.28 35.18 16.39
N THR A 264 -9.47 35.53 15.38
CA THR A 264 -9.88 36.44 14.30
C THR A 264 -10.60 35.76 13.16
N ALA A 265 -10.46 34.41 12.99
CA ALA A 265 -11.15 33.72 11.91
C ALA A 265 -12.66 33.58 12.24
N PRO A 266 -13.55 33.87 11.26
CA PRO A 266 -14.99 33.83 11.50
C PRO A 266 -15.50 32.41 11.69
N TRP A 267 -16.46 32.24 12.58
CA TRP A 267 -17.23 31.04 12.79
C TRP A 267 -18.52 31.07 11.98
N TYR A 268 -18.96 29.92 11.49
CA TYR A 268 -20.21 29.76 10.75
C TYR A 268 -21.00 28.58 11.29
N ASP A 269 -22.34 28.67 11.28
CA ASP A 269 -23.19 27.53 11.49
C ASP A 269 -23.19 26.59 10.25
N LEU A 270 -23.82 25.43 10.34
CA LEU A 270 -23.87 24.46 9.23
C LEU A 270 -24.64 24.95 8.00
N SER A 271 -25.41 26.02 8.12
CA SER A 271 -26.09 26.68 7.01
C SER A 271 -25.22 27.73 6.30
N GLY A 272 -23.99 27.93 6.78
CA GLY A 272 -23.03 28.91 6.24
C GLY A 272 -23.25 30.33 6.78
N ARG A 273 -24.11 30.54 7.79
CA ARG A 273 -24.31 31.84 8.40
C ARG A 273 -23.17 32.13 9.39
N ARG A 274 -22.56 33.31 9.24
CA ARG A 274 -21.49 33.77 10.14
C ARG A 274 -22.05 34.03 11.54
N LEU A 275 -21.30 33.54 12.54
CA LEU A 275 -21.60 33.78 13.95
C LEU A 275 -20.85 35.03 14.44
N SER A 276 -21.50 35.83 15.28
CA SER A 276 -20.91 37.04 15.87
C SER A 276 -19.91 36.77 17.00
N THR A 277 -20.02 35.59 17.61
CA THR A 277 -19.16 35.12 18.71
C THR A 277 -18.78 33.65 18.51
N PRO A 278 -17.61 33.20 19.00
CA PRO A 278 -17.26 31.79 19.00
C PRO A 278 -18.34 30.95 19.70
N PRO A 279 -18.75 29.83 19.12
CA PRO A 279 -19.76 28.97 19.73
C PRO A 279 -19.19 28.23 20.93
N THR A 280 -20.03 27.97 21.94
CA THR A 280 -19.62 27.27 23.15
C THR A 280 -19.94 25.78 23.15
N LYS A 281 -20.86 25.33 22.27
CA LYS A 281 -21.26 23.91 22.18
C LYS A 281 -21.92 23.62 20.83
N GLY A 282 -21.64 22.46 20.24
CA GLY A 282 -22.28 22.00 19.00
C GLY A 282 -21.29 21.88 17.84
N LEU A 283 -21.83 21.63 16.63
CA LEU A 283 -21.05 21.44 15.40
C LEU A 283 -21.12 22.73 14.52
N TYR A 284 -19.96 23.24 14.14
CA TYR A 284 -19.83 24.51 13.41
C TYR A 284 -18.75 24.42 12.33
N LEU A 285 -18.66 25.44 11.49
CA LEU A 285 -17.61 25.61 10.50
C LEU A 285 -16.64 26.72 10.96
N HIS A 286 -15.34 26.39 11.00
CA HIS A 286 -14.27 27.33 11.29
C HIS A 286 -13.07 27.04 10.38
N LYS A 287 -12.54 28.08 9.71
CA LYS A 287 -11.48 27.92 8.72
C LYS A 287 -11.78 26.86 7.65
N GLY A 288 -13.04 26.76 7.20
CA GLY A 288 -13.47 25.78 6.20
C GLY A 288 -13.59 24.33 6.70
N ARG A 289 -13.45 24.08 8.01
CA ARG A 289 -13.53 22.74 8.62
C ARG A 289 -14.71 22.66 9.58
N LYS A 290 -15.30 21.46 9.71
CA LYS A 290 -16.28 21.16 10.73
C LYS A 290 -15.59 21.02 12.08
N VAL A 291 -16.02 21.77 13.09
CA VAL A 291 -15.47 21.74 14.45
C VAL A 291 -16.60 21.45 15.41
N PHE A 292 -16.41 20.45 16.27
CA PHE A 292 -17.35 20.13 17.33
C PHE A 292 -16.85 20.77 18.64
N MET A 293 -17.65 21.67 19.22
CA MET A 293 -17.41 22.25 20.52
C MET A 293 -18.18 21.47 21.59
N LYS A 294 -17.49 21.03 22.63
CA LYS A 294 -18.04 20.22 23.74
C LYS A 294 -18.63 21.06 24.85
#